data_3cba0b3f079d3bff11d861c7053b8ef9
#
_entry.id   3cba0b3f079d3bff11d861c7053b8ef9
#
_cell.length_a   1.000
_cell.length_b   1.000
_cell.length_c   1.000
_cell.angle_alpha   90.00
_cell.angle_beta   90.00
_cell.angle_gamma   90.00
#
_symmetry.space_group_name_H-M   'P 1'
#
loop_
_entity.id
_entity.type
_entity.pdbx_description
1 polymer ?
#
loop_
_entity_poly.entity_id
_entity_poly.type
_entity_poly.pdbx_seq_one_letter_code
_entity_poly.pdbx_strand_id
1 'polypeptide(L)'
;FRERWPQTELTLHFHNTRGMGLANVLAAIDAGSDRFDASFGGIGGCPYAPGASGNVCTEEIVHALALMGYDTGIDLPRLMAAAAELPALIGHDVPSQILKAGRRLDLHPRPADFEAIRSRALAR
;
A
#
# COMPACT_ATOMS: atom_id res chain seq x y z
N PHE A 1 10.46 -16.64 17.69
CA PHE A 1 9.91 -17.72 16.85
C PHE A 1 11.04 -18.45 16.13
N ARG A 2 11.84 -17.77 15.29
CA ARG A 2 12.93 -18.38 14.48
C ARG A 2 13.98 -19.12 15.31
N GLU A 3 14.34 -18.62 16.50
CA GLU A 3 15.26 -19.30 17.41
C GLU A 3 14.76 -20.69 17.85
N ARG A 4 13.45 -20.79 18.06
CA ARG A 4 12.83 -22.03 18.53
C ARG A 4 12.45 -22.99 17.40
N TRP A 5 12.10 -22.46 16.23
CA TRP A 5 11.66 -23.22 15.06
C TRP A 5 12.36 -22.75 13.78
N PRO A 6 13.68 -22.94 13.67
CA PRO A 6 14.47 -22.38 12.58
C PRO A 6 14.14 -22.93 11.19
N GLN A 7 13.49 -24.09 11.12
CA GLN A 7 13.12 -24.75 9.87
C GLN A 7 11.67 -24.45 9.44
N THR A 8 10.92 -23.72 10.26
CA THR A 8 9.53 -23.41 9.96
C THR A 8 9.43 -22.12 9.15
N GLU A 9 8.79 -22.18 8.01
CA GLU A 9 8.46 -20.98 7.23
C GLU A 9 7.42 -20.14 7.98
N LEU A 10 7.67 -18.83 8.02
CA LEU A 10 6.80 -17.88 8.69
C LEU A 10 6.30 -16.85 7.68
N THR A 11 5.00 -16.87 7.40
CA THR A 11 4.31 -15.81 6.66
C THR A 11 3.57 -14.92 7.64
N LEU A 12 3.74 -13.61 7.54
CA LEU A 12 3.09 -12.63 8.41
C LEU A 12 1.92 -11.96 7.70
N HIS A 13 0.83 -11.84 8.43
CA HIS A 13 -0.40 -11.20 8.00
C HIS A 13 -0.71 -9.99 8.87
N PHE A 14 -0.91 -8.82 8.23
CA PHE A 14 -1.21 -7.60 8.94
C PHE A 14 -2.47 -6.92 8.42
N HIS A 15 -3.24 -6.35 9.34
CA HIS A 15 -4.34 -5.44 9.04
C HIS A 15 -3.91 -3.99 9.21
N ASN A 16 -4.56 -3.10 8.45
CA ASN A 16 -4.28 -1.67 8.48
C ASN A 16 -5.31 -0.86 9.28
N THR A 17 -6.01 -1.50 10.21
CA THR A 17 -7.16 -0.95 10.96
C THR A 17 -6.89 0.42 11.60
N ARG A 18 -5.66 0.69 12.02
CA ARG A 18 -5.24 1.99 12.62
C ARG A 18 -4.13 2.67 11.82
N GLY A 19 -4.01 2.36 10.55
CA GLY A 19 -2.95 2.91 9.70
C GLY A 19 -1.54 2.40 10.02
N MET A 20 -1.43 1.31 10.80
CA MET A 20 -0.13 0.77 11.23
C MET A 20 0.34 -0.44 10.41
N GLY A 21 -0.44 -0.85 9.40
CA GLY A 21 -0.14 -2.07 8.65
C GLY A 21 1.23 -2.03 7.99
N LEU A 22 1.54 -0.99 7.24
CA LEU A 22 2.85 -0.82 6.59
C LEU A 22 4.00 -0.69 7.61
N ALA A 23 3.78 0.04 8.70
CA ALA A 23 4.78 0.15 9.76
C ALA A 23 5.11 -1.21 10.39
N ASN A 24 4.10 -2.06 10.60
CA ASN A 24 4.28 -3.43 11.09
C ASN A 24 5.04 -4.30 10.09
N VAL A 25 4.78 -4.16 8.78
CA VAL A 25 5.54 -4.85 7.73
C VAL A 25 7.02 -4.47 7.81
N LEU A 26 7.33 -3.17 7.88
CA LEU A 26 8.72 -2.69 7.94
C LEU A 26 9.42 -3.17 9.21
N ALA A 27 8.77 -3.10 10.36
CA ALA A 27 9.32 -3.63 11.61
C ALA A 27 9.57 -5.14 11.56
N ALA A 28 8.70 -5.88 10.87
CA ALA A 28 8.87 -7.31 10.68
C ALA A 28 10.05 -7.64 9.74
N ILE A 29 10.29 -6.83 8.71
CA ILE A 29 11.46 -6.95 7.83
C ILE A 29 12.74 -6.71 8.64
N ASP A 30 12.77 -5.66 9.46
CA ASP A 30 13.91 -5.38 10.36
C ASP A 30 14.16 -6.52 11.34
N ALA A 31 13.10 -7.22 11.77
CA ALA A 31 13.20 -8.43 12.59
C ALA A 31 13.58 -9.70 11.78
N GLY A 32 13.85 -9.57 10.48
CA GLY A 32 14.31 -10.64 9.60
C GLY A 32 13.19 -11.46 8.94
N SER A 33 11.95 -10.98 8.92
CA SER A 33 10.87 -11.62 8.15
C SER A 33 10.97 -11.26 6.68
N ASP A 34 10.69 -12.25 5.82
CA ASP A 34 10.81 -12.15 4.37
C ASP A 34 9.54 -12.57 3.62
N ARG A 35 8.49 -12.97 4.35
CA ARG A 35 7.24 -13.46 3.77
C ARG A 35 6.05 -12.76 4.39
N PHE A 36 5.21 -12.21 3.53
CA PHE A 36 3.99 -11.50 3.89
C PHE A 36 2.87 -11.90 2.96
N ASP A 37 1.66 -12.00 3.49
CA ASP A 37 0.47 -11.96 2.67
C ASP A 37 -0.27 -10.64 2.88
N ALA A 38 -1.00 -10.21 1.87
CA ALA A 38 -1.71 -8.95 1.84
C ALA A 38 -2.85 -9.00 0.82
N SER A 39 -3.71 -8.00 0.80
CA SER A 39 -4.76 -7.90 -0.21
C SER A 39 -4.53 -6.69 -1.10
N PHE A 40 -4.64 -6.86 -2.42
CA PHE A 40 -4.63 -5.70 -3.30
C PHE A 40 -5.89 -4.84 -3.06
N GLY A 41 -5.71 -3.53 -3.14
CA GLY A 41 -6.74 -2.58 -2.70
C GLY A 41 -6.94 -2.51 -1.18
N GLY A 42 -6.31 -3.38 -0.38
CA GLY A 42 -6.52 -3.46 1.07
C GLY A 42 -7.90 -3.97 1.47
N ILE A 43 -8.57 -4.73 0.60
CA ILE A 43 -9.89 -5.30 0.87
C ILE A 43 -9.84 -6.38 1.95
N GLY A 44 -11.00 -6.68 2.53
CA GLY A 44 -11.14 -7.67 3.59
C GLY A 44 -11.08 -7.06 4.98
N GLY A 45 -12.16 -7.19 5.73
CA GLY A 45 -12.29 -6.75 7.11
C GLY A 45 -12.32 -7.92 8.07
N CYS A 46 -12.50 -7.64 9.35
CA CYS A 46 -12.73 -8.63 10.37
C CYS A 46 -14.12 -8.41 11.02
N PRO A 47 -15.04 -9.35 10.94
CA PRO A 47 -16.37 -9.19 11.51
C PRO A 47 -16.35 -9.08 13.04
N TYR A 48 -15.26 -9.54 13.68
CA TYR A 48 -15.08 -9.48 15.13
C TYR A 48 -14.31 -8.25 15.62
N ALA A 49 -13.86 -7.39 14.70
CA ALA A 49 -13.14 -6.15 15.02
C ALA A 49 -13.92 -4.95 14.48
N PRO A 50 -14.79 -4.31 15.28
CA PRO A 50 -15.53 -3.13 14.86
C PRO A 50 -14.59 -2.03 14.34
N GLY A 51 -14.90 -1.48 13.17
CA GLY A 51 -14.06 -0.46 12.53
C GLY A 51 -12.79 -1.00 11.85
N ALA A 52 -12.66 -2.31 11.68
CA ALA A 52 -11.55 -2.89 10.91
C ALA A 52 -11.62 -2.40 9.45
N SER A 53 -10.61 -1.64 9.02
CA SER A 53 -10.56 -1.01 7.69
C SER A 53 -10.03 -1.92 6.58
N GLY A 54 -9.62 -3.14 6.91
CA GLY A 54 -9.11 -4.12 5.97
C GLY A 54 -7.65 -4.49 6.17
N ASN A 55 -7.15 -5.30 5.25
CA ASN A 55 -5.77 -5.74 5.21
C ASN A 55 -4.82 -4.59 4.82
N VAL A 56 -3.54 -4.77 5.05
CA VAL A 56 -2.54 -3.94 4.40
C VAL A 56 -2.59 -4.15 2.88
N CYS A 57 -2.45 -3.07 2.11
CA CYS A 57 -2.53 -3.13 0.65
C CYS A 57 -1.26 -3.72 0.05
N THR A 58 -1.39 -4.72 -0.83
CA THR A 58 -0.24 -5.34 -1.50
C THR A 58 0.55 -4.30 -2.29
N GLU A 59 -0.12 -3.45 -3.07
CA GLU A 59 0.52 -2.42 -3.88
C GLU A 59 1.24 -1.34 -3.05
N GLU A 60 0.75 -1.05 -1.84
CA GLU A 60 1.43 -0.13 -0.92
C GLU A 60 2.72 -0.75 -0.36
N ILE A 61 2.69 -2.04 0.02
CA ILE A 61 3.88 -2.77 0.45
C ILE A 61 4.90 -2.81 -0.68
N VAL A 62 4.49 -3.24 -1.88
CA VAL A 62 5.38 -3.37 -3.04
C VAL A 62 6.00 -2.02 -3.41
N HIS A 63 5.22 -0.94 -3.42
CA HIS A 63 5.72 0.41 -3.68
C HIS A 63 6.74 0.86 -2.63
N ALA A 64 6.42 0.69 -1.35
CA ALA A 64 7.32 1.07 -0.26
C ALA A 64 8.63 0.29 -0.31
N LEU A 65 8.57 -1.03 -0.50
CA LEU A 65 9.74 -1.89 -0.56
C LEU A 65 10.61 -1.57 -1.79
N ALA A 66 10.01 -1.30 -2.95
CA ALA A 66 10.74 -0.88 -4.14
C ALA A 66 11.50 0.45 -3.90
N LEU A 67 10.88 1.43 -3.21
CA LEU A 67 11.54 2.69 -2.85
C LEU A 67 12.67 2.52 -1.83
N MET A 68 12.63 1.46 -1.05
CA MET A 68 13.69 1.08 -0.10
C MET A 68 14.79 0.22 -0.74
N GLY A 69 14.65 -0.14 -2.02
CA GLY A 69 15.64 -0.93 -2.77
C GLY A 69 15.45 -2.45 -2.67
N TYR A 70 14.33 -2.91 -2.15
CA TYR A 70 13.98 -4.34 -2.17
C TYR A 70 13.35 -4.72 -3.50
N ASP A 71 13.71 -5.89 -4.01
CA ASP A 71 13.04 -6.52 -5.14
C ASP A 71 12.01 -7.53 -4.62
N THR A 72 10.75 -7.27 -4.90
CA THR A 72 9.64 -8.16 -4.53
C THR A 72 9.28 -9.15 -5.64
N GLY A 73 9.88 -9.02 -6.83
CA GLY A 73 9.51 -9.77 -8.03
C GLY A 73 8.12 -9.44 -8.59
N ILE A 74 7.45 -8.41 -8.06
CA ILE A 74 6.09 -8.02 -8.46
C ILE A 74 6.14 -6.81 -9.39
N ASP A 75 5.47 -6.91 -10.54
CA ASP A 75 5.25 -5.80 -11.46
C ASP A 75 4.19 -4.84 -10.87
N LEU A 76 4.65 -3.79 -10.19
CA LEU A 76 3.78 -2.82 -9.53
C LEU A 76 2.79 -2.13 -10.48
N PRO A 77 3.17 -1.66 -11.69
CA PRO A 77 2.22 -1.12 -12.65
C PRO A 77 1.07 -2.07 -12.99
N ARG A 78 1.36 -3.34 -13.22
CA ARG A 78 0.32 -4.36 -13.50
C ARG A 78 -0.54 -4.64 -12.28
N LEU A 79 0.06 -4.71 -11.09
CA LEU A 79 -0.67 -4.88 -9.84
C LEU A 79 -1.64 -3.70 -9.60
N MET A 80 -1.18 -2.47 -9.79
CA MET A 80 -2.01 -1.27 -9.65
C MET A 80 -3.15 -1.24 -10.67
N ALA A 81 -2.89 -1.64 -11.92
CA ALA A 81 -3.93 -1.73 -12.94
C ALA A 81 -5.02 -2.74 -12.55
N ALA A 82 -4.64 -3.90 -12.03
CA ALA A 82 -5.59 -4.89 -11.53
C ALA A 82 -6.37 -4.38 -10.30
N ALA A 83 -5.70 -3.71 -9.37
CA ALA A 83 -6.35 -3.16 -8.18
C ALA A 83 -7.32 -2.01 -8.50
N ALA A 84 -7.07 -1.25 -9.57
CA ALA A 84 -7.96 -0.18 -10.03
C ALA A 84 -9.33 -0.68 -10.53
N GLU A 85 -9.44 -1.96 -10.92
CA GLU A 85 -10.71 -2.58 -11.30
C GLU A 85 -11.59 -2.96 -10.10
N LEU A 86 -11.01 -3.05 -8.90
CA LEU A 86 -11.73 -3.51 -7.70
C LEU A 86 -12.98 -2.69 -7.38
N PRO A 87 -12.98 -1.34 -7.38
CA PRO A 87 -14.18 -0.57 -7.06
C PRO A 87 -15.38 -0.92 -7.96
N ALA A 88 -15.14 -1.14 -9.25
CA ALA A 88 -16.19 -1.55 -10.17
C ALA A 88 -16.68 -2.98 -9.89
N LEU A 89 -15.78 -3.88 -9.49
CA LEU A 89 -16.10 -5.28 -9.23
C LEU A 89 -16.89 -5.46 -7.92
N ILE A 90 -16.53 -4.72 -6.87
CA ILE A 90 -17.09 -4.89 -5.52
C ILE A 90 -18.17 -3.86 -5.17
N GLY A 91 -18.37 -2.84 -6.01
CA GLY A 91 -19.42 -1.84 -5.84
C GLY A 91 -19.13 -0.74 -4.81
N HIS A 92 -17.89 -0.63 -4.31
CA HIS A 92 -17.48 0.43 -3.39
C HIS A 92 -15.97 0.72 -3.51
N ASP A 93 -15.54 1.87 -3.01
CA ASP A 93 -14.14 2.28 -2.99
C ASP A 93 -13.25 1.36 -2.14
N VAL A 94 -11.96 1.34 -2.47
CA VAL A 94 -10.93 0.61 -1.72
C VAL A 94 -10.03 1.56 -0.92
N PRO A 95 -9.49 1.13 0.23
CA PRO A 95 -8.70 1.99 1.11
C PRO A 95 -7.32 2.38 0.55
N SER A 96 -6.83 1.73 -0.51
CA SER A 96 -5.49 1.94 -1.06
C SER A 96 -5.17 3.41 -1.34
N GLN A 97 -4.12 3.92 -0.70
CA GLN A 97 -3.68 5.31 -0.88
C GLN A 97 -2.95 5.49 -2.21
N ILE A 98 -2.15 4.50 -2.63
CA ILE A 98 -1.37 4.59 -3.87
C ILE A 98 -2.26 4.57 -5.11
N LEU A 99 -3.41 3.91 -5.06
CA LEU A 99 -4.39 3.95 -6.16
C LEU A 99 -4.97 5.36 -6.33
N LYS A 100 -5.08 6.13 -5.26
CA LYS A 100 -5.60 7.51 -5.26
C LYS A 100 -4.52 8.53 -5.63
N ALA A 101 -3.33 8.38 -5.07
CA ALA A 101 -2.24 9.35 -5.21
C ALA A 101 -1.29 9.08 -6.38
N GLY A 102 -1.28 7.86 -6.92
CA GLY A 102 -0.25 7.41 -7.86
C GLY A 102 1.07 7.06 -7.17
N ARG A 103 2.04 6.57 -7.95
CA ARG A 103 3.38 6.27 -7.45
C ARG A 103 4.18 7.55 -7.25
N ARG A 104 5.18 7.52 -6.39
CA ARG A 104 6.05 8.68 -6.11
C ARG A 104 6.61 9.39 -7.36
N LEU A 105 6.88 8.64 -8.42
CA LEU A 105 7.48 9.17 -9.65
C LEU A 105 6.46 9.44 -10.77
N ASP A 106 5.17 9.23 -10.51
CA ASP A 106 4.13 9.56 -11.46
C ASP A 106 3.96 11.08 -11.53
N LEU A 107 4.21 11.64 -12.71
CA LEU A 107 4.08 13.07 -12.93
C LEU A 107 2.65 13.41 -13.35
N HIS A 108 2.05 14.35 -12.65
CA HIS A 108 0.77 14.91 -13.05
C HIS A 108 0.97 16.06 -14.05
N PRO A 109 0.11 16.20 -15.07
CA PRO A 109 0.16 17.34 -15.98
C PRO A 109 -0.07 18.64 -15.20
N ARG A 110 0.60 19.72 -15.64
CA ARG A 110 0.35 21.04 -15.06
C ARG A 110 -1.11 21.44 -15.28
N PRO A 111 -1.78 22.02 -14.25
CA PRO A 111 -3.11 22.60 -14.44
C PRO A 111 -3.10 23.64 -15.56
N ALA A 112 -4.17 23.75 -16.32
CA ALA A 112 -4.29 24.70 -17.42
C ALA A 112 -4.11 26.16 -16.95
N ASP A 113 -4.51 26.45 -15.70
CA ASP A 113 -4.41 27.76 -15.06
C ASP A 113 -3.17 27.92 -14.16
N PHE A 114 -2.13 27.12 -14.38
CA PHE A 114 -0.93 27.07 -13.52
C PHE A 114 -0.29 28.45 -13.29
N GLU A 115 -0.16 29.30 -14.34
CA GLU A 115 0.44 30.62 -14.22
C GLU A 115 -0.43 31.57 -13.37
N ALA A 116 -1.74 31.45 -13.43
CA ALA A 116 -2.64 32.21 -12.57
C ALA A 116 -2.53 31.77 -11.11
N ILE A 117 -2.41 30.46 -10.86
CA ILE A 117 -2.18 29.90 -9.52
C ILE A 117 -0.84 30.41 -8.97
N ARG A 118 0.23 30.34 -9.76
CA ARG A 118 1.57 30.82 -9.39
C ARG A 118 1.57 32.30 -9.04
N SER A 119 0.98 33.13 -9.89
CA SER A 119 0.91 34.57 -9.67
C SER A 119 0.17 34.93 -8.38
N ARG A 120 -0.96 34.26 -8.09
CA ARG A 120 -1.70 34.42 -6.84
C ARG A 120 -0.88 33.99 -5.60
N ALA A 121 -0.10 32.92 -5.73
CA ALA A 121 0.74 32.44 -4.63
C ALA A 121 1.91 33.38 -4.32
N LEU A 122 2.50 34.02 -5.35
CA LEU A 122 3.60 34.96 -5.20
C LEU A 122 3.16 36.37 -4.77
N ALA A 123 1.87 36.70 -4.90
CA ALA A 123 1.28 37.98 -4.47
C ALA A 123 0.86 38.02 -2.99
N ARG A 124 1.07 36.93 -2.25
CA ARG A 124 0.83 36.82 -0.79
C ARG A 124 2.11 37.08 0.00
#